data_8a85e93a81959647340a0614689f2f45
#
_entry.id   8a85e93a81959647340a0614689f2f45
#
_cell.length_a   1.000
_cell.length_b   1.000
_cell.length_c   1.000
_cell.angle_alpha   90.00
_cell.angle_beta   90.00
_cell.angle_gamma   90.00
#
_symmetry.space_group_name_H-M   'P 1'
#
loop_
_entity.id
_entity.type
_entity.pdbx_description
1 polymer ?
#
loop_
_entity_poly.entity_id
_entity_poly.type
_entity_poly.pdbx_seq_one_letter_code
_entity_poly.pdbx_strand_id
1 'polypeptide(L)'
;DIANAMGEAQGDPCIMNLWVHDGCKDMSVNHMLYRSLLKKSLDEIFAKKQPMMKDCIEGKVFGIGLESFTVGSHDFYTAYATQNQKILTIDTGHYHPTESPADKVSAVLQFVPELMLHVSRPVRWDSDHVTIMDDPTQELFSEIVRADALDRVHYGLDFFDGSINRIGAYVIGSRAAQKCMLRALLEPKATISEAELKGQGYRVLALLEEQKAMPWQAVYDEFCMRNAVPV
;
A
#
# COMPACT_ATOMS: atom_id res chain seq x y z
N ASP A 1 -10.22 8.05 -19.27
CA ASP A 1 -9.98 7.47 -20.60
C ASP A 1 -8.63 6.74 -20.68
N ILE A 2 -7.49 7.34 -20.24
CA ILE A 2 -6.15 6.69 -20.30
C ILE A 2 -6.14 5.39 -19.49
N ALA A 3 -6.57 5.40 -18.24
CA ALA A 3 -6.58 4.21 -17.40
C ALA A 3 -7.46 3.09 -17.98
N ASN A 4 -8.60 3.44 -18.58
CA ASN A 4 -9.44 2.46 -19.27
C ASN A 4 -8.73 1.85 -20.50
N ALA A 5 -8.09 2.68 -21.32
CA ALA A 5 -7.31 2.18 -22.47
C ALA A 5 -6.12 1.30 -22.05
N MET A 6 -5.47 1.62 -20.94
CA MET A 6 -4.44 0.76 -20.36
C MET A 6 -5.03 -0.57 -19.90
N GLY A 7 -6.17 -0.56 -19.24
CA GLY A 7 -6.89 -1.76 -18.82
C GLY A 7 -7.27 -2.64 -20.01
N GLU A 8 -7.79 -2.04 -21.10
CA GLU A 8 -8.09 -2.76 -22.35
C GLU A 8 -6.85 -3.42 -22.95
N ALA A 9 -5.74 -2.68 -22.98
CA ALA A 9 -4.48 -3.17 -23.55
C ALA A 9 -3.85 -4.33 -22.75
N GLN A 10 -3.99 -4.32 -21.44
CA GLN A 10 -3.45 -5.38 -20.57
C GLN A 10 -4.42 -6.54 -20.32
N GLY A 11 -5.70 -6.37 -20.66
CA GLY A 11 -6.73 -7.39 -20.45
C GLY A 11 -7.23 -7.51 -19.00
N ASP A 12 -6.91 -6.52 -18.14
CA ASP A 12 -7.30 -6.48 -16.74
C ASP A 12 -7.53 -5.01 -16.33
N PRO A 13 -8.54 -4.69 -15.49
CA PRO A 13 -8.84 -3.31 -15.11
C PRO A 13 -7.64 -2.57 -14.51
N CYS A 14 -7.33 -1.41 -15.05
CA CYS A 14 -6.31 -0.51 -14.52
C CYS A 14 -6.86 0.27 -13.33
N ILE A 15 -6.08 0.42 -12.27
CA ILE A 15 -6.43 1.26 -11.13
C ILE A 15 -6.06 2.71 -11.45
N MET A 16 -7.05 3.59 -11.38
CA MET A 16 -6.83 5.03 -11.44
C MET A 16 -6.78 5.57 -10.02
N ASN A 17 -5.59 5.78 -9.52
CA ASN A 17 -5.40 6.40 -8.22
C ASN A 17 -5.54 7.91 -8.33
N LEU A 18 -6.38 8.50 -7.49
CA LEU A 18 -6.61 9.93 -7.42
C LEU A 18 -6.04 10.47 -6.10
N TRP A 19 -4.94 11.18 -6.21
CA TRP A 19 -4.38 12.00 -5.16
C TRP A 19 -4.70 13.47 -5.44
N VAL A 20 -5.50 14.09 -4.58
CA VAL A 20 -5.91 15.49 -4.79
C VAL A 20 -5.00 16.40 -4.02
N HIS A 21 -4.25 17.19 -4.76
CA HIS A 21 -3.49 18.30 -4.20
C HIS A 21 -4.46 19.43 -3.82
N ASP A 22 -4.48 19.86 -2.56
CA ASP A 22 -5.10 21.12 -2.20
C ASP A 22 -4.04 22.22 -2.24
N GLY A 23 -4.32 23.28 -2.96
CA GLY A 23 -3.39 24.36 -3.17
C GLY A 23 -3.29 25.37 -2.02
N CYS A 24 -4.05 25.22 -0.95
CA CYS A 24 -4.10 26.17 0.14
C CYS A 24 -3.00 25.92 1.17
N LYS A 25 -2.03 26.81 1.23
CA LYS A 25 -0.93 26.77 2.22
C LYS A 25 -1.12 27.69 3.41
N ASP A 26 -2.14 28.54 3.37
CA ASP A 26 -2.47 29.46 4.46
C ASP A 26 -3.49 28.85 5.42
N MET A 27 -3.71 29.53 6.53
CA MET A 27 -4.70 29.10 7.51
C MET A 27 -6.10 29.16 6.93
N SER A 28 -6.72 28.00 6.79
CA SER A 28 -8.12 27.86 6.42
C SER A 28 -8.98 27.83 7.68
N VAL A 29 -10.07 28.59 7.68
CA VAL A 29 -11.03 28.63 8.80
C VAL A 29 -12.34 27.94 8.45
N ASN A 30 -12.68 27.82 7.17
CA ASN A 30 -13.93 27.22 6.72
C ASN A 30 -13.69 25.78 6.19
N HIS A 31 -13.21 24.92 7.06
CA HIS A 31 -12.88 23.53 6.71
C HIS A 31 -14.11 22.77 6.16
N MET A 32 -15.30 23.03 6.70
CA MET A 32 -16.53 22.38 6.25
C MET A 32 -16.82 22.70 4.77
N LEU A 33 -16.65 23.95 4.36
CA LEU A 33 -16.84 24.34 2.96
C LEU A 33 -15.88 23.57 2.03
N TYR A 34 -14.58 23.59 2.33
CA TYR A 34 -13.58 22.96 1.48
C TYR A 34 -13.76 21.44 1.41
N ARG A 35 -14.10 20.79 2.50
CA ARG A 35 -14.41 19.35 2.52
C ARG A 35 -15.69 19.04 1.74
N SER A 36 -16.70 19.88 1.83
CA SER A 36 -17.92 19.74 1.02
C SER A 36 -17.66 19.90 -0.48
N LEU A 37 -16.80 20.84 -0.85
CA LEU A 37 -16.39 21.05 -2.25
C LEU A 37 -15.56 19.85 -2.75
N LEU A 38 -14.64 19.34 -1.95
CA LEU A 38 -13.88 18.12 -2.28
C LEU A 38 -14.82 16.94 -2.50
N LYS A 39 -15.76 16.71 -1.57
CA LYS A 39 -16.74 15.62 -1.71
C LYS A 39 -17.52 15.76 -3.01
N LYS A 40 -18.02 16.94 -3.32
CA LYS A 40 -18.77 17.21 -4.56
C LYS A 40 -17.90 16.93 -5.79
N SER A 41 -16.66 17.37 -5.81
CA SER A 41 -15.73 17.13 -6.92
C SER A 41 -15.46 15.62 -7.12
N LEU A 42 -15.26 14.88 -6.03
CA LEU A 42 -15.07 13.42 -6.10
C LEU A 42 -16.33 12.72 -6.62
N ASP A 43 -17.51 13.13 -6.15
CA ASP A 43 -18.79 12.59 -6.63
C ASP A 43 -18.95 12.81 -8.16
N GLU A 44 -18.56 13.97 -8.68
CA GLU A 44 -18.58 14.29 -10.11
C GLU A 44 -17.54 13.48 -10.90
N ILE A 45 -16.30 13.36 -10.39
CA ILE A 45 -15.22 12.58 -11.02
C ILE A 45 -15.62 11.11 -11.14
N PHE A 46 -16.13 10.53 -10.07
CA PHE A 46 -16.47 9.11 -10.01
C PHE A 46 -17.86 8.75 -10.52
N ALA A 47 -18.63 9.74 -10.99
CA ALA A 47 -19.92 9.47 -11.63
C ALA A 47 -19.75 8.73 -12.97
N LYS A 48 -18.67 9.01 -13.71
CA LYS A 48 -18.39 8.37 -15.00
C LYS A 48 -17.67 7.04 -14.78
N LYS A 49 -18.38 5.94 -14.99
CA LYS A 49 -17.80 4.59 -14.93
C LYS A 49 -17.11 4.24 -16.24
N GLN A 50 -16.03 3.49 -16.13
CA GLN A 50 -15.29 2.91 -17.25
C GLN A 50 -15.15 1.41 -17.00
N PRO A 51 -15.36 0.53 -18.01
CA PRO A 51 -15.43 -0.91 -17.79
C PRO A 51 -14.07 -1.54 -17.40
N MET A 52 -12.97 -0.96 -17.89
CA MET A 52 -11.61 -1.46 -17.65
C MET A 52 -10.78 -0.53 -16.75
N MET A 53 -11.47 0.16 -15.84
CA MET A 53 -10.86 1.05 -14.86
C MET A 53 -11.53 0.89 -13.50
N LYS A 54 -10.72 0.84 -12.45
CA LYS A 54 -11.17 0.90 -11.06
C LYS A 54 -10.81 2.25 -10.45
N ASP A 55 -11.75 2.87 -9.77
CA ASP A 55 -11.56 4.14 -9.06
C ASP A 55 -10.85 3.90 -7.72
N CYS A 56 -9.77 4.62 -7.48
CA CYS A 56 -9.03 4.61 -6.24
C CYS A 56 -8.77 6.03 -5.74
N ILE A 57 -8.72 6.21 -4.44
CA ILE A 57 -8.41 7.49 -3.81
C ILE A 57 -7.32 7.34 -2.75
N GLU A 58 -6.51 8.37 -2.61
CA GLU A 58 -5.35 8.39 -1.74
C GLU A 58 -5.39 9.55 -0.76
N GLY A 59 -5.13 9.25 0.53
CA GLY A 59 -4.97 10.26 1.55
C GLY A 59 -3.67 11.04 1.40
N LYS A 60 -3.67 12.29 1.87
CA LYS A 60 -2.47 13.13 1.86
C LYS A 60 -1.50 12.74 2.97
N VAL A 61 -0.25 13.13 2.79
CA VAL A 61 0.80 13.04 3.81
C VAL A 61 0.36 13.71 5.11
N PHE A 62 0.65 13.09 6.24
CA PHE A 62 0.39 13.68 7.54
C PHE A 62 1.28 14.92 7.79
N GLY A 63 0.76 15.89 8.55
CA GLY A 63 1.55 16.95 9.20
C GLY A 63 2.34 17.90 8.30
N ILE A 64 2.18 17.82 6.97
CA ILE A 64 2.79 18.77 6.06
C ILE A 64 1.82 19.93 5.83
N GLY A 65 2.12 21.06 6.50
CA GLY A 65 1.34 22.27 6.37
C GLY A 65 -0.10 22.12 6.85
N LEU A 66 -0.91 23.08 6.48
CA LEU A 66 -2.33 23.12 6.83
C LEU A 66 -3.20 22.33 5.86
N GLU A 67 -2.65 21.96 4.72
CA GLU A 67 -3.33 21.20 3.69
C GLU A 67 -3.89 19.88 4.21
N SER A 68 -3.16 19.20 5.08
CA SER A 68 -3.59 17.94 5.69
C SER A 68 -4.83 18.07 6.57
N PHE A 69 -5.19 19.27 6.99
CA PHE A 69 -6.40 19.54 7.78
C PHE A 69 -7.59 19.97 6.93
N THR A 70 -7.34 20.51 5.74
CA THR A 70 -8.38 21.14 4.93
C THR A 70 -9.12 20.14 4.05
N VAL A 71 -8.37 19.45 3.22
CA VAL A 71 -8.91 18.42 2.31
C VAL A 71 -7.95 17.26 2.24
N GLY A 72 -8.44 16.08 1.86
CA GLY A 72 -7.60 14.92 1.57
C GLY A 72 -6.98 14.24 2.79
N SER A 73 -7.46 14.50 4.01
CA SER A 73 -7.04 13.77 5.21
C SER A 73 -7.37 12.28 5.12
N HIS A 74 -6.63 11.44 5.85
CA HIS A 74 -6.92 10.02 5.95
C HIS A 74 -8.34 9.75 6.44
N ASP A 75 -8.82 10.53 7.42
CA ASP A 75 -10.19 10.42 7.92
C ASP A 75 -11.22 10.65 6.82
N PHE A 76 -11.03 11.70 6.02
CA PHE A 76 -11.95 12.04 4.94
C PHE A 76 -11.97 10.95 3.86
N TYR A 77 -10.80 10.54 3.37
CA TYR A 77 -10.72 9.56 2.29
C TYR A 77 -11.13 8.16 2.73
N THR A 78 -10.81 7.74 3.93
CA THR A 78 -11.29 6.45 4.48
C THR A 78 -12.81 6.45 4.58
N ALA A 79 -13.42 7.53 5.12
CA ALA A 79 -14.87 7.65 5.18
C ALA A 79 -15.51 7.68 3.78
N TYR A 80 -14.92 8.43 2.84
CA TYR A 80 -15.41 8.51 1.47
C TYR A 80 -15.33 7.16 0.74
N ALA A 81 -14.18 6.46 0.82
CA ALA A 81 -13.99 5.15 0.22
C ALA A 81 -14.97 4.13 0.77
N THR A 82 -15.14 4.09 2.09
CA THR A 82 -16.11 3.21 2.76
C THR A 82 -17.53 3.49 2.29
N GLN A 83 -17.96 4.75 2.29
CA GLN A 83 -19.32 5.13 1.90
C GLN A 83 -19.60 4.82 0.43
N ASN A 84 -18.64 4.99 -0.44
CA ASN A 84 -18.81 4.91 -1.90
C ASN A 84 -18.21 3.62 -2.49
N GLN A 85 -17.76 2.69 -1.65
CA GLN A 85 -17.16 1.41 -2.05
C GLN A 85 -16.06 1.58 -3.11
N LYS A 86 -15.13 2.50 -2.82
CA LYS A 86 -13.95 2.77 -3.65
C LYS A 86 -12.73 2.05 -3.10
N ILE A 87 -11.74 1.80 -3.95
CA ILE A 87 -10.42 1.38 -3.51
C ILE A 87 -9.79 2.52 -2.72
N LEU A 88 -9.19 2.21 -1.58
CA LEU A 88 -8.39 3.16 -0.81
C LEU A 88 -6.91 2.86 -1.00
N THR A 89 -6.13 3.86 -1.33
CA THR A 89 -4.66 3.76 -1.31
C THR A 89 -4.13 4.00 0.09
N ILE A 90 -3.32 3.07 0.55
CA ILE A 90 -2.45 3.20 1.72
C ILE A 90 -1.04 3.41 1.18
N ASP A 91 -0.53 4.63 1.33
CA ASP A 91 0.85 4.97 1.01
C ASP A 91 1.72 4.81 2.25
N THR A 92 2.82 4.08 2.12
CA THR A 92 3.72 3.78 3.26
C THR A 92 4.42 5.01 3.83
N GLY A 93 4.53 6.09 3.03
CA GLY A 93 5.14 7.35 3.42
C GLY A 93 4.18 8.37 4.02
N HIS A 94 2.87 8.17 3.90
CA HIS A 94 1.86 9.16 4.25
C HIS A 94 1.38 9.11 5.70
N TYR A 95 1.89 8.21 6.52
CA TYR A 95 1.52 8.07 7.93
C TYR A 95 2.63 8.59 8.85
N HIS A 96 2.26 8.91 10.08
CA HIS A 96 3.24 9.30 11.08
C HIS A 96 4.28 8.19 11.26
N PRO A 97 5.59 8.50 11.45
CA PRO A 97 6.64 7.48 11.57
C PRO A 97 6.47 6.45 12.70
N THR A 98 5.58 6.71 13.65
CA THR A 98 5.22 5.78 14.73
C THR A 98 4.02 4.89 14.41
N GLU A 99 3.37 5.10 13.27
CA GLU A 99 2.29 4.24 12.80
C GLU A 99 2.81 3.16 11.85
N SER A 100 2.24 1.96 11.92
CA SER A 100 2.51 0.90 10.96
C SER A 100 1.46 0.91 9.85
N PRO A 101 1.83 1.13 8.58
CA PRO A 101 0.92 0.95 7.46
C PRO A 101 0.35 -0.47 7.36
N ALA A 102 1.09 -1.49 7.81
CA ALA A 102 0.64 -2.87 7.84
C ALA A 102 -0.62 -3.05 8.70
N ASP A 103 -0.68 -2.42 9.87
CA ASP A 103 -1.83 -2.50 10.78
C ASP A 103 -3.14 -1.95 10.16
N LYS A 104 -3.02 -1.16 9.10
CA LYS A 104 -4.18 -0.56 8.43
C LYS A 104 -4.81 -1.49 7.39
N VAL A 105 -4.08 -2.47 6.89
CA VAL A 105 -4.53 -3.35 5.80
C VAL A 105 -5.77 -4.13 6.23
N SER A 106 -5.66 -4.98 7.24
CA SER A 106 -6.80 -5.79 7.70
C SER A 106 -7.92 -4.94 8.31
N ALA A 107 -7.57 -3.82 8.95
CA ALA A 107 -8.57 -2.91 9.54
C ALA A 107 -9.46 -2.28 8.46
N VAL A 108 -8.87 -1.73 7.40
CA VAL A 108 -9.60 -1.03 6.33
C VAL A 108 -10.35 -2.02 5.43
N LEU A 109 -9.79 -3.21 5.18
CA LEU A 109 -10.43 -4.28 4.39
C LEU A 109 -11.75 -4.81 4.98
N GLN A 110 -12.08 -4.48 6.23
CA GLN A 110 -13.40 -4.74 6.80
C GLN A 110 -14.50 -3.88 6.15
N PHE A 111 -14.14 -2.75 5.55
CA PHE A 111 -15.09 -1.72 5.14
C PHE A 111 -15.01 -1.36 3.66
N VAL A 112 -13.88 -1.62 3.00
CA VAL A 112 -13.69 -1.35 1.56
C VAL A 112 -13.50 -2.65 0.78
N PRO A 113 -13.86 -2.69 -0.51
CA PRO A 113 -13.74 -3.92 -1.30
C PRO A 113 -12.30 -4.32 -1.54
N GLU A 114 -11.45 -3.36 -1.86
CA GLU A 114 -10.05 -3.58 -2.26
C GLU A 114 -9.17 -2.44 -1.74
N LEU A 115 -7.87 -2.70 -1.63
CA LEU A 115 -6.84 -1.70 -1.31
C LEU A 115 -5.84 -1.57 -2.44
N MET A 116 -5.29 -0.38 -2.59
CA MET A 116 -4.05 -0.11 -3.31
C MET A 116 -2.97 0.24 -2.30
N LEU A 117 -1.79 -0.33 -2.43
CA LEU A 117 -0.63 0.05 -1.64
C LEU A 117 0.36 0.80 -2.53
N HIS A 118 0.75 1.99 -2.12
CA HIS A 118 1.94 2.67 -2.61
C HIS A 118 3.10 2.33 -1.69
N VAL A 119 4.07 1.58 -2.24
CA VAL A 119 5.19 1.04 -1.45
C VAL A 119 6.45 1.79 -1.77
N SER A 120 6.92 2.55 -0.81
CA SER A 120 8.21 3.22 -0.80
C SER A 120 8.93 2.96 0.53
N ARG A 121 10.12 3.48 0.70
CA ARG A 121 10.82 3.47 1.98
C ARG A 121 10.89 4.89 2.52
N PRO A 122 9.97 5.30 3.39
CA PRO A 122 10.03 6.60 4.03
C PRO A 122 11.17 6.64 5.05
N VAL A 123 11.97 7.69 5.00
CA VAL A 123 13.05 7.93 5.96
C VAL A 123 12.68 9.17 6.78
N ARG A 124 12.02 8.96 7.91
CA ARG A 124 11.50 9.98 8.86
C ARG A 124 10.34 10.83 8.33
N TRP A 125 10.10 10.87 7.05
CA TRP A 125 9.03 11.60 6.37
C TRP A 125 8.79 10.94 5.01
N ASP A 126 7.81 11.40 4.28
CA ASP A 126 7.51 10.94 2.92
C ASP A 126 8.64 11.33 1.95
N SER A 127 9.64 10.50 1.87
CA SER A 127 10.88 10.76 1.16
C SER A 127 11.12 9.87 -0.06
N ASP A 128 10.17 8.97 -0.35
CA ASP A 128 10.11 8.14 -1.56
C ASP A 128 11.42 7.42 -1.93
N HIS A 129 12.13 6.92 -0.92
CA HIS A 129 13.33 6.13 -1.18
C HIS A 129 12.97 4.76 -1.74
N VAL A 130 13.94 4.16 -2.44
CA VAL A 130 13.81 2.80 -2.99
C VAL A 130 13.39 1.82 -1.91
N THR A 131 12.37 1.03 -2.21
CA THR A 131 11.91 -0.09 -1.38
C THR A 131 13.01 -1.10 -1.15
N ILE A 132 13.22 -1.48 0.08
CA ILE A 132 14.16 -2.52 0.51
C ILE A 132 13.45 -3.53 1.41
N MET A 133 14.13 -4.62 1.75
CA MET A 133 13.61 -5.62 2.70
C MET A 133 13.84 -5.19 4.15
N ASP A 134 13.30 -4.04 4.57
CA ASP A 134 13.27 -3.66 5.97
C ASP A 134 12.07 -4.27 6.72
N ASP A 135 12.05 -4.15 8.03
CA ASP A 135 10.99 -4.74 8.85
C ASP A 135 9.60 -4.19 8.48
N PRO A 136 9.38 -2.88 8.27
CA PRO A 136 8.08 -2.36 7.87
C PRO A 136 7.58 -2.93 6.53
N THR A 137 8.45 -3.05 5.53
CA THR A 137 8.08 -3.63 4.24
C THR A 137 7.73 -5.11 4.37
N GLN A 138 8.51 -5.87 5.13
CA GLN A 138 8.24 -7.28 5.38
C GLN A 138 6.91 -7.49 6.12
N GLU A 139 6.64 -6.66 7.13
CA GLU A 139 5.40 -6.69 7.91
C GLU A 139 4.18 -6.40 7.02
N LEU A 140 4.28 -5.39 6.14
CA LEU A 140 3.22 -5.04 5.19
C LEU A 140 2.83 -6.23 4.30
N PHE A 141 3.80 -6.89 3.69
CA PHE A 141 3.52 -8.07 2.84
C PHE A 141 3.03 -9.28 3.66
N SER A 142 3.52 -9.45 4.88
CA SER A 142 3.03 -10.49 5.79
C SER A 142 1.56 -10.27 6.15
N GLU A 143 1.15 -9.03 6.39
CA GLU A 143 -0.24 -8.70 6.72
C GLU A 143 -1.20 -8.99 5.56
N ILE A 144 -0.80 -8.73 4.31
CA ILE A 144 -1.60 -9.09 3.13
C ILE A 144 -1.92 -10.59 3.11
N VAL A 145 -0.89 -11.42 3.34
CA VAL A 145 -1.03 -12.89 3.34
C VAL A 145 -1.81 -13.37 4.55
N ARG A 146 -1.55 -12.80 5.73
CA ARG A 146 -2.27 -13.13 6.98
C ARG A 146 -3.74 -12.80 6.90
N ALA A 147 -4.10 -11.71 6.22
CA ALA A 147 -5.48 -11.29 6.00
C ALA A 147 -6.20 -12.08 4.89
N ASP A 148 -5.56 -13.05 4.24
CA ASP A 148 -6.07 -13.74 3.04
C ASP A 148 -6.54 -12.77 1.95
N ALA A 149 -5.77 -11.71 1.71
CA ALA A 149 -6.18 -10.57 0.89
C ALA A 149 -5.38 -10.42 -0.42
N LEU A 150 -4.74 -11.49 -0.90
CA LEU A 150 -3.92 -11.45 -2.12
C LEU A 150 -4.70 -11.02 -3.37
N ASP A 151 -5.98 -11.34 -3.43
CA ASP A 151 -6.90 -11.00 -4.52
C ASP A 151 -7.58 -9.64 -4.35
N ARG A 152 -7.40 -8.99 -3.19
CA ARG A 152 -8.04 -7.73 -2.82
C ARG A 152 -7.05 -6.59 -2.58
N VAL A 153 -5.76 -6.87 -2.59
CA VAL A 153 -4.71 -5.88 -2.35
C VAL A 153 -3.82 -5.78 -3.59
N HIS A 154 -3.89 -4.62 -4.22
CA HIS A 154 -2.99 -4.25 -5.31
C HIS A 154 -1.81 -3.49 -4.73
N TYR A 155 -0.62 -3.63 -5.29
CA TYR A 155 0.52 -2.85 -4.86
C TYR A 155 1.35 -2.33 -6.02
N GLY A 156 1.77 -1.09 -5.90
CA GLY A 156 2.69 -0.40 -6.80
C GLY A 156 3.90 0.10 -6.03
N LEU A 157 5.05 0.07 -6.67
CA LEU A 157 6.25 0.69 -6.14
C LEU A 157 6.19 2.17 -6.48
N ASP A 158 6.19 3.01 -5.46
CA ASP A 158 6.09 4.45 -5.60
C ASP A 158 7.29 5.14 -4.94
N PHE A 159 8.39 5.23 -5.69
CA PHE A 159 9.60 5.88 -5.22
C PHE A 159 10.30 6.66 -6.35
N PHE A 160 10.95 7.76 -5.96
CA PHE A 160 11.58 8.72 -6.88
C PHE A 160 13.05 8.94 -6.60
N ASP A 161 13.75 8.02 -5.95
CA ASP A 161 15.14 8.21 -5.54
C ASP A 161 16.04 8.56 -6.74
N GLY A 162 16.30 9.86 -6.89
CA GLY A 162 17.15 10.40 -7.94
C GLY A 162 18.64 10.35 -7.62
N SER A 163 19.01 9.90 -6.43
CA SER A 163 20.40 9.84 -5.97
C SER A 163 21.16 8.63 -6.51
N ILE A 164 20.44 7.64 -7.03
CA ILE A 164 20.99 6.41 -7.59
C ILE A 164 20.51 6.18 -9.03
N ASN A 165 21.14 5.24 -9.72
CA ASN A 165 20.71 4.86 -11.07
C ASN A 165 19.26 4.37 -11.06
N ARG A 166 18.40 4.96 -11.89
CA ARG A 166 16.98 4.69 -11.93
C ARG A 166 16.65 3.23 -12.25
N ILE A 167 17.33 2.63 -13.23
CA ILE A 167 17.12 1.22 -13.59
C ILE A 167 17.51 0.33 -12.41
N GLY A 168 18.65 0.60 -11.78
CA GLY A 168 19.09 -0.10 -10.57
C GLY A 168 18.08 0.04 -9.43
N ALA A 169 17.51 1.24 -9.24
CA ALA A 169 16.47 1.49 -8.24
C ALA A 169 15.25 0.60 -8.47
N TYR A 170 14.72 0.54 -9.69
CA TYR A 170 13.57 -0.32 -10.00
C TYR A 170 13.88 -1.81 -9.84
N VAL A 171 15.06 -2.26 -10.26
CA VAL A 171 15.47 -3.66 -10.09
C VAL A 171 15.54 -4.02 -8.60
N ILE A 172 16.19 -3.18 -7.79
CA ILE A 172 16.31 -3.39 -6.34
C ILE A 172 14.93 -3.40 -5.67
N GLY A 173 14.12 -2.37 -5.91
CA GLY A 173 12.80 -2.24 -5.29
C GLY A 173 11.85 -3.36 -5.68
N SER A 174 11.79 -3.73 -6.96
CA SER A 174 10.95 -4.84 -7.44
C SER A 174 11.36 -6.16 -6.81
N ARG A 175 12.65 -6.45 -6.74
CA ARG A 175 13.17 -7.67 -6.11
C ARG A 175 12.92 -7.68 -4.60
N ALA A 176 13.07 -6.54 -3.94
CA ALA A 176 12.78 -6.42 -2.51
C ALA A 176 11.31 -6.75 -2.22
N ALA A 177 10.37 -6.15 -2.97
CA ALA A 177 8.94 -6.43 -2.84
C ALA A 177 8.61 -7.91 -3.11
N GLN A 178 9.15 -8.49 -4.19
CA GLN A 178 8.97 -9.92 -4.51
C GLN A 178 9.50 -10.84 -3.41
N LYS A 179 10.65 -10.53 -2.83
CA LYS A 179 11.25 -11.29 -1.74
C LYS A 179 10.43 -11.17 -0.45
N CYS A 180 9.92 -9.97 -0.13
CA CYS A 180 9.00 -9.78 1.00
C CYS A 180 7.72 -10.61 0.82
N MET A 181 7.12 -10.59 -0.38
CA MET A 181 5.95 -11.40 -0.68
C MET A 181 6.24 -12.90 -0.58
N LEU A 182 7.35 -13.38 -1.17
CA LEU A 182 7.75 -14.79 -1.06
C LEU A 182 7.92 -15.20 0.40
N ARG A 183 8.59 -14.39 1.20
CA ARG A 183 8.77 -14.67 2.62
C ARG A 183 7.43 -14.75 3.36
N ALA A 184 6.50 -13.84 3.06
CA ALA A 184 5.15 -13.85 3.62
C ALA A 184 4.38 -15.12 3.22
N LEU A 185 4.46 -15.54 1.97
CA LEU A 185 3.83 -16.78 1.47
C LEU A 185 4.40 -18.06 2.09
N LEU A 186 5.67 -18.03 2.49
CA LEU A 186 6.34 -19.14 3.17
C LEU A 186 6.12 -19.14 4.70
N GLU A 187 5.44 -18.15 5.24
CA GLU A 187 5.12 -18.08 6.65
C GLU A 187 4.20 -19.25 7.06
N PRO A 188 4.49 -19.98 8.15
CA PRO A 188 3.64 -21.06 8.62
C PRO A 188 2.39 -20.50 9.35
N LYS A 189 1.58 -19.70 8.65
CA LYS A 189 0.43 -18.96 9.15
C LYS A 189 -0.48 -19.81 10.05
N ALA A 190 -0.84 -21.03 9.61
CA ALA A 190 -1.74 -21.87 10.38
C ALA A 190 -1.17 -22.25 11.76
N THR A 191 0.14 -22.56 11.81
CA THR A 191 0.82 -22.93 13.06
C THR A 191 0.94 -21.73 14.00
N ILE A 192 1.23 -20.54 13.44
CA ILE A 192 1.32 -19.30 14.22
C ILE A 192 -0.04 -18.94 14.79
N SER A 193 -1.09 -18.96 13.97
CA SER A 193 -2.46 -18.67 14.40
C SER A 193 -2.96 -19.65 15.46
N GLU A 194 -2.64 -20.94 15.33
CA GLU A 194 -2.96 -21.93 16.35
C GLU A 194 -2.28 -21.64 17.70
N ALA A 195 -1.01 -21.25 17.66
CA ALA A 195 -0.27 -20.89 18.87
C ALA A 195 -0.85 -19.62 19.52
N GLU A 196 -1.22 -18.63 18.72
CA GLU A 196 -1.86 -17.39 19.19
C GLU A 196 -3.20 -17.67 19.87
N LEU A 197 -4.09 -18.43 19.23
CA LEU A 197 -5.39 -18.81 19.78
C LEU A 197 -5.28 -19.60 21.11
N LYS A 198 -4.17 -20.30 21.31
CA LYS A 198 -3.87 -21.01 22.56
C LYS A 198 -3.17 -20.13 23.61
N GLY A 199 -2.99 -18.84 23.36
CA GLY A 199 -2.27 -17.92 24.26
C GLY A 199 -0.78 -18.22 24.44
N GLN A 200 -0.16 -18.92 23.47
CA GLN A 200 1.25 -19.29 23.50
C GLN A 200 2.13 -18.22 22.86
N GLY A 201 2.10 -16.99 23.39
CA GLY A 201 2.81 -15.85 22.81
C GLY A 201 4.31 -16.08 22.58
N TYR A 202 4.99 -16.80 23.51
CA TYR A 202 6.40 -17.16 23.32
C TYR A 202 6.64 -18.03 22.08
N ARG A 203 5.70 -18.93 21.79
CA ARG A 203 5.78 -19.82 20.61
C ARG A 203 5.53 -19.04 19.32
N VAL A 204 4.60 -18.11 19.33
CA VAL A 204 4.38 -17.17 18.21
C VAL A 204 5.67 -16.43 17.89
N LEU A 205 6.29 -15.81 18.92
CA LEU A 205 7.54 -15.07 18.73
C LEU A 205 8.68 -15.97 18.23
N ALA A 206 8.81 -17.19 18.77
CA ALA A 206 9.83 -18.14 18.33
C ALA A 206 9.65 -18.52 16.85
N LEU A 207 8.42 -18.79 16.41
CA LEU A 207 8.15 -19.13 15.00
C LEU A 207 8.47 -17.95 14.06
N LEU A 208 8.15 -16.72 14.46
CA LEU A 208 8.48 -15.52 13.69
C LEU A 208 10.00 -15.27 13.60
N GLU A 209 10.73 -15.54 14.67
CA GLU A 209 12.20 -15.42 14.66
C GLU A 209 12.84 -16.53 13.79
N GLU A 210 12.39 -17.78 13.90
CA GLU A 210 12.88 -18.88 13.07
C GLU A 210 12.65 -18.61 11.57
N GLN A 211 11.52 -17.99 11.20
CA GLN A 211 11.24 -17.62 9.82
C GLN A 211 12.32 -16.68 9.22
N LYS A 212 12.91 -15.81 10.03
CA LYS A 212 13.97 -14.90 9.57
C LYS A 212 15.22 -15.63 9.08
N ALA A 213 15.51 -16.80 9.66
CA ALA A 213 16.68 -17.61 9.36
C ALA A 213 16.41 -18.71 8.31
N MET A 214 15.17 -18.89 7.87
CA MET A 214 14.84 -19.89 6.84
C MET A 214 15.51 -19.59 5.50
N PRO A 215 15.90 -20.60 4.71
CA PRO A 215 16.60 -20.42 3.44
C PRO A 215 15.67 -20.01 2.28
N TRP A 216 14.76 -19.09 2.53
CA TRP A 216 13.80 -18.57 1.53
C TRP A 216 14.50 -17.93 0.31
N GLN A 217 15.71 -17.40 0.48
CA GLN A 217 16.50 -16.87 -0.62
C GLN A 217 16.81 -17.94 -1.67
N ALA A 218 17.09 -19.17 -1.26
CA ALA A 218 17.33 -20.27 -2.20
C ALA A 218 16.09 -20.58 -3.06
N VAL A 219 14.89 -20.42 -2.50
CA VAL A 219 13.63 -20.55 -3.26
C VAL A 219 13.51 -19.43 -4.29
N TYR A 220 13.86 -18.19 -3.91
CA TYR A 220 13.85 -17.07 -4.83
C TYR A 220 14.87 -17.24 -5.97
N ASP A 221 16.07 -17.70 -5.66
CA ASP A 221 17.13 -17.93 -6.63
C ASP A 221 16.72 -19.00 -7.65
N GLU A 222 16.12 -20.09 -7.18
CA GLU A 222 15.58 -21.16 -8.04
C GLU A 222 14.46 -20.62 -8.95
N PHE A 223 13.58 -19.77 -8.40
CA PHE A 223 12.54 -19.11 -9.20
C PHE A 223 13.16 -18.23 -10.30
N CYS A 224 14.17 -17.44 -9.99
CA CYS A 224 14.89 -16.63 -10.97
C CYS A 224 15.51 -17.50 -12.06
N MET A 225 16.23 -18.55 -11.68
CA MET A 225 16.87 -19.46 -12.64
C MET A 225 15.87 -20.14 -13.59
N ARG A 226 14.73 -20.60 -13.06
CA ARG A 226 13.66 -21.21 -13.89
C ARG A 226 13.04 -20.24 -14.88
N ASN A 227 13.05 -18.95 -14.57
CA ASN A 227 12.51 -17.90 -15.43
C ASN A 227 13.57 -17.20 -16.28
N ALA A 228 14.80 -17.70 -16.31
CA ALA A 228 15.93 -17.10 -17.03
C ALA A 228 16.21 -15.66 -16.61
N VAL A 229 15.98 -15.33 -15.32
CA VAL A 229 16.27 -14.02 -14.71
C VAL A 229 17.58 -14.16 -13.93
N PRO A 230 18.53 -13.21 -14.04
CA PRO A 230 19.74 -13.24 -13.23
C PRO A 230 19.41 -13.28 -11.72
N VAL A 231 20.19 -14.04 -10.95
CA VAL A 231 20.10 -14.11 -9.49
C VAL A 231 20.73 -12.90 -8.83
#